data_505bb850b952cf79385c6da1881551c5
#
_entry.id   505bb850b952cf79385c6da1881551c5
#
_cell.length_a   1.000
_cell.length_b   1.000
_cell.length_c   1.000
_cell.angle_alpha   90.00
_cell.angle_beta   90.00
_cell.angle_gamma   90.00
#
_symmetry.space_group_name_H-M   'P 1'
#
loop_
_entity.id
_entity.type
_entity.pdbx_description
1 polymer ?
#
loop_
_entity_poly.entity_id
_entity_poly.type
_entity_poly.pdbx_seq_one_letter_code
_entity_poly.pdbx_strand_id
1 'polypeptide(L)'
;KHPNKVARISNKVMYKPKSAMREAIRKFGYRKFLPRNYKLDKIFPDPYVRKDVQHYAKSLLGTQRQWSLHCGGLIVFNDKVPSDLWLKQDKKQIVLDKYDVEEQNLIKIDLLCNRGLSQLWELSDRPVADYPVDDHLASQMLCSGDILGLTQSESPTMRKTVMALQPKTVYDMGLALALIRPAAADGGRKAAYFRSGGKGKRQIITDEDAIEYISDSIGCSMDFADRYRRGFSKQNPTIINEFMG
;
A
#
# COMPACT_ATOMS: atom_id res chain seq x y z
N LYS A 1 3.54 -2.90 28.79
CA LYS A 1 3.58 -2.33 30.16
C LYS A 1 4.53 -1.12 30.31
N HIS A 2 4.98 -0.50 29.22
CA HIS A 2 5.93 0.63 29.23
C HIS A 2 5.40 1.81 28.42
N PRO A 3 4.31 2.50 28.85
CA PRO A 3 3.60 3.49 28.06
C PRO A 3 4.45 4.70 27.67
N ASN A 4 5.51 5.00 28.42
CA ASN A 4 6.39 6.14 28.18
C ASN A 4 7.59 5.81 27.27
N LYS A 5 7.74 4.53 26.85
CA LYS A 5 8.81 4.06 25.97
C LYS A 5 8.32 3.77 24.55
N VAL A 6 7.02 3.86 24.29
CA VAL A 6 6.42 3.52 22.99
C VAL A 6 5.82 4.75 22.35
N ALA A 7 6.15 4.96 21.08
CA ALA A 7 5.60 6.06 20.30
C ALA A 7 5.21 5.59 18.89
N ARG A 8 4.21 6.27 18.31
CA ARG A 8 3.76 6.07 16.94
C ARG A 8 4.51 7.03 16.01
N ILE A 9 5.05 6.50 14.92
CA ILE A 9 5.71 7.34 13.93
C ILE A 9 4.69 8.09 13.07
N SER A 10 5.19 9.09 12.40
CA SER A 10 4.44 9.94 11.47
C SER A 10 4.79 9.63 10.01
N ASN A 11 3.99 10.17 9.11
CA ASN A 11 4.35 10.30 7.69
C ASN A 11 4.44 11.78 7.33
N LYS A 12 5.51 12.17 6.67
CA LYS A 12 5.62 13.48 5.99
C LYS A 12 4.74 13.45 4.74
N VAL A 13 3.61 14.15 4.80
CA VAL A 13 2.74 14.30 3.63
C VAL A 13 3.23 15.46 2.80
N MET A 14 3.74 15.15 1.61
CA MET A 14 4.27 16.16 0.68
C MET A 14 3.19 16.68 -0.26
N TYR A 15 3.34 17.92 -0.74
CA TYR A 15 2.48 18.43 -1.80
C TYR A 15 2.74 17.69 -3.11
N LYS A 16 1.69 17.08 -3.64
CA LYS A 16 1.63 16.51 -5.00
C LYS A 16 0.86 17.46 -5.93
N PRO A 17 0.94 17.33 -7.26
CA PRO A 17 0.33 18.28 -8.20
C PRO A 17 -1.11 18.67 -7.87
N LYS A 18 -1.97 17.68 -7.58
CA LYS A 18 -3.38 17.96 -7.23
C LYS A 18 -3.55 18.70 -5.90
N SER A 19 -2.77 18.38 -4.88
CA SER A 19 -2.87 19.04 -3.57
C SER A 19 -2.24 20.43 -3.61
N ALA A 20 -1.13 20.62 -4.30
CA ALA A 20 -0.49 21.91 -4.50
C ALA A 20 -1.42 22.89 -5.25
N MET A 21 -2.03 22.44 -6.33
CA MET A 21 -2.98 23.27 -7.08
C MET A 21 -4.21 23.66 -6.25
N ARG A 22 -4.76 22.74 -5.47
CA ARG A 22 -5.89 23.05 -4.58
C ARG A 22 -5.52 24.05 -3.50
N GLU A 23 -4.30 23.96 -2.97
CA GLU A 23 -3.81 24.92 -1.98
C GLU A 23 -3.59 26.29 -2.61
N ALA A 24 -2.99 26.35 -3.80
CA ALA A 24 -2.85 27.59 -4.56
C ALA A 24 -4.20 28.27 -4.81
N ILE A 25 -5.18 27.53 -5.29
CA ILE A 25 -6.54 28.06 -5.53
C ILE A 25 -7.15 28.66 -4.27
N ARG A 26 -6.95 28.02 -3.10
CA ARG A 26 -7.41 28.55 -1.81
C ARG A 26 -6.67 29.81 -1.38
N LYS A 27 -5.36 29.83 -1.58
CA LYS A 27 -4.50 30.99 -1.29
C LYS A 27 -4.93 32.21 -2.07
N PHE A 28 -5.36 32.01 -3.31
CA PHE A 28 -5.87 33.08 -4.17
C PHE A 28 -7.38 33.37 -3.99
N GLY A 29 -7.95 32.96 -2.85
CA GLY A 29 -9.27 33.40 -2.38
C GLY A 29 -10.45 32.49 -2.71
N TYR A 30 -10.29 31.44 -3.47
CA TYR A 30 -11.38 30.52 -3.77
C TYR A 30 -11.54 29.46 -2.66
N ARG A 31 -12.57 29.61 -1.82
CA ARG A 31 -12.82 28.72 -0.66
C ARG A 31 -13.99 27.76 -0.84
N LYS A 32 -14.64 27.77 -2.01
CA LYS A 32 -15.77 26.87 -2.30
C LYS A 32 -15.30 25.44 -2.55
N PHE A 33 -16.26 24.50 -2.58
CA PHE A 33 -15.97 23.12 -2.94
C PHE A 33 -15.36 23.02 -4.35
N LEU A 34 -14.28 22.28 -4.49
CA LEU A 34 -13.56 22.04 -5.74
C LEU A 34 -13.84 20.62 -6.22
N PRO A 35 -14.64 20.44 -7.29
CA PRO A 35 -14.88 19.12 -7.88
C PRO A 35 -13.59 18.53 -8.47
N ARG A 36 -13.60 17.24 -8.82
CA ARG A 36 -12.39 16.58 -9.37
C ARG A 36 -11.91 17.18 -10.69
N ASN A 37 -12.84 17.62 -11.52
CA ASN A 37 -12.65 18.13 -12.90
C ASN A 37 -12.94 19.63 -13.00
N TYR A 38 -12.54 20.40 -11.98
CA TYR A 38 -12.63 21.85 -12.06
C TYR A 38 -11.78 22.41 -13.20
N LYS A 39 -12.26 23.50 -13.81
CA LYS A 39 -11.51 24.27 -14.80
C LYS A 39 -11.02 25.56 -14.17
N LEU A 40 -9.72 25.82 -14.29
CA LEU A 40 -9.10 26.96 -13.62
C LEU A 40 -9.58 28.31 -14.19
N ASP A 41 -9.87 28.34 -15.49
CA ASP A 41 -10.44 29.51 -16.17
C ASP A 41 -11.83 29.92 -15.67
N LYS A 42 -12.64 28.95 -15.22
CA LYS A 42 -13.93 29.21 -14.59
C LYS A 42 -13.83 29.75 -13.16
N ILE A 43 -12.72 29.45 -12.48
CA ILE A 43 -12.46 29.91 -11.11
C ILE A 43 -11.82 31.29 -11.14
N PHE A 44 -10.85 31.48 -12.00
CA PHE A 44 -10.10 32.71 -12.20
C PHE A 44 -10.16 33.11 -13.67
N PRO A 45 -11.10 34.02 -14.05
CA PRO A 45 -11.22 34.48 -15.43
C PRO A 45 -9.97 35.20 -15.95
N ASP A 46 -9.28 35.94 -15.07
CA ASP A 46 -8.04 36.66 -15.42
C ASP A 46 -6.88 35.70 -15.72
N PRO A 47 -6.25 35.79 -16.91
CA PRO A 47 -5.08 34.96 -17.27
C PRO A 47 -3.85 35.19 -16.38
N TYR A 48 -3.62 36.40 -15.90
CA TYR A 48 -2.50 36.74 -15.04
C TYR A 48 -2.64 36.05 -13.68
N VAL A 49 -3.84 36.15 -13.08
CA VAL A 49 -4.13 35.42 -11.82
C VAL A 49 -3.97 33.93 -11.99
N ARG A 50 -4.39 33.33 -13.11
CA ARG A 50 -4.18 31.91 -13.38
C ARG A 50 -2.70 31.53 -13.43
N LYS A 51 -1.88 32.37 -14.05
CA LYS A 51 -0.43 32.17 -14.12
C LYS A 51 0.19 32.20 -12.73
N ASP A 52 -0.21 33.14 -11.89
CA ASP A 52 0.27 33.24 -10.51
C ASP A 52 -0.15 32.05 -9.65
N VAL A 53 -1.41 31.60 -9.79
CA VAL A 53 -1.90 30.37 -9.13
C VAL A 53 -1.08 29.16 -9.53
N GLN A 54 -0.77 29.00 -10.83
CA GLN A 54 0.03 27.90 -11.33
C GLN A 54 1.49 27.99 -10.85
N HIS A 55 2.05 29.17 -10.83
CA HIS A 55 3.41 29.41 -10.33
C HIS A 55 3.52 29.04 -8.84
N TYR A 56 2.58 29.54 -8.03
CA TYR A 56 2.51 29.20 -6.61
C TYR A 56 2.29 27.70 -6.38
N ALA A 57 1.43 27.05 -7.17
CA ALA A 57 1.26 25.59 -7.08
C ALA A 57 2.56 24.84 -7.39
N LYS A 58 3.34 25.29 -8.37
CA LYS A 58 4.65 24.70 -8.69
C LYS A 58 5.66 24.86 -7.55
N SER A 59 5.69 26.03 -6.88
CA SER A 59 6.60 26.27 -5.76
C SER A 59 6.29 25.39 -4.54
N LEU A 60 5.06 24.90 -4.39
CA LEU A 60 4.67 23.98 -3.32
C LEU A 60 5.08 22.53 -3.59
N LEU A 61 5.34 22.15 -4.86
CA LEU A 61 5.66 20.76 -5.19
C LEU A 61 6.90 20.27 -4.43
N GLY A 62 6.75 19.11 -3.78
CA GLY A 62 7.84 18.51 -3.02
C GLY A 62 8.11 19.16 -1.67
N THR A 63 7.36 20.19 -1.25
CA THR A 63 7.44 20.72 0.11
C THR A 63 6.50 19.95 1.05
N GLN A 64 6.82 19.98 2.35
CA GLN A 64 5.98 19.32 3.36
C GLN A 64 4.66 20.09 3.53
N ARG A 65 3.55 19.36 3.43
CA ARG A 65 2.21 19.88 3.66
C ARG A 65 1.79 19.75 5.13
N GLN A 66 1.94 18.56 5.67
CA GLN A 66 1.53 18.23 7.05
C GLN A 66 2.13 16.91 7.50
N TRP A 67 2.09 16.69 8.79
CA TRP A 67 2.30 15.38 9.37
C TRP A 67 0.97 14.60 9.41
N SER A 68 1.02 13.32 9.10
CA SER A 68 -0.08 12.39 9.35
C SER A 68 0.41 11.24 10.24
N LEU A 69 -0.51 10.66 11.00
CA LEU A 69 -0.20 9.48 11.81
C LEU A 69 0.06 8.28 10.89
N HIS A 70 1.12 7.52 11.15
CA HIS A 70 1.35 6.25 10.47
C HIS A 70 0.31 5.22 10.90
N CYS A 71 -0.16 4.37 9.97
CA CYS A 71 -1.26 3.42 10.24
C CYS A 71 -0.93 2.37 11.29
N GLY A 72 0.34 1.93 11.39
CA GLY A 72 0.72 0.86 12.30
C GLY A 72 2.15 0.95 12.84
N GLY A 73 2.94 1.93 12.39
CA GLY A 73 4.36 2.04 12.77
C GLY A 73 4.56 2.51 14.20
N LEU A 74 5.23 1.69 14.99
CA LEU A 74 5.59 1.95 16.37
C LEU A 74 7.10 1.87 16.53
N ILE A 75 7.64 2.67 17.46
CA ILE A 75 9.01 2.56 17.97
C ILE A 75 8.97 2.26 19.44
N VAL A 76 9.83 1.37 19.88
CA VAL A 76 10.10 1.10 21.31
C VAL A 76 11.47 1.67 21.62
N PHE A 77 11.51 2.68 22.47
CA PHE A 77 12.75 3.29 22.97
C PHE A 77 13.30 2.51 24.18
N ASN A 78 14.60 2.47 24.32
CA ASN A 78 15.23 1.87 25.50
C ASN A 78 14.83 2.59 26.79
N ASP A 79 14.73 3.92 26.69
CA ASP A 79 14.30 4.82 27.77
C ASP A 79 12.98 5.51 27.45
N LYS A 80 12.67 6.59 28.15
CA LYS A 80 11.51 7.41 27.84
C LYS A 80 11.67 8.03 26.44
N VAL A 81 10.56 8.15 25.72
CA VAL A 81 10.53 8.90 24.47
C VAL A 81 11.04 10.33 24.72
N PRO A 82 12.05 10.81 23.96
CA PRO A 82 12.54 12.19 24.10
C PRO A 82 11.41 13.20 23.95
N SER A 83 11.40 14.21 24.83
CA SER A 83 10.30 15.17 24.92
C SER A 83 10.13 16.05 23.69
N ASP A 84 11.22 16.33 23.01
CA ASP A 84 11.30 17.12 21.76
C ASP A 84 10.78 16.37 20.53
N LEU A 85 10.67 15.06 20.58
CA LEU A 85 10.11 14.26 19.50
C LEU A 85 8.59 14.27 19.46
N TRP A 86 7.90 14.68 20.53
CA TRP A 86 6.45 14.64 20.56
C TRP A 86 5.80 15.64 19.61
N LEU A 87 5.07 15.15 18.60
CA LEU A 87 4.20 15.95 17.74
C LEU A 87 2.80 16.11 18.37
N LYS A 88 2.24 15.01 18.91
CA LYS A 88 0.96 14.96 19.61
C LYS A 88 1.05 13.92 20.72
N GLN A 89 1.22 14.39 21.93
CA GLN A 89 1.43 13.52 23.09
C GLN A 89 0.19 12.68 23.43
N ASP A 90 -1.00 13.25 23.28
CA ASP A 90 -2.30 12.58 23.48
C ASP A 90 -2.45 11.34 22.58
N LYS A 91 -1.92 11.40 21.34
CA LYS A 91 -1.93 10.31 20.37
C LYS A 91 -0.66 9.47 20.34
N LYS A 92 0.27 9.74 21.26
CA LYS A 92 1.62 9.14 21.27
C LYS A 92 2.34 9.23 19.92
N GLN A 93 2.12 10.32 19.19
CA GLN A 93 2.68 10.57 17.87
C GLN A 93 3.95 11.41 17.97
N ILE A 94 5.01 10.99 17.27
CA ILE A 94 6.30 11.69 17.19
C ILE A 94 6.58 12.21 15.79
N VAL A 95 7.52 13.16 15.69
CA VAL A 95 7.91 13.84 14.44
C VAL A 95 8.84 13.00 13.54
N LEU A 96 9.05 11.73 13.83
CA LEU A 96 9.87 10.84 12.99
C LEU A 96 9.02 10.13 11.95
N ASP A 97 9.48 10.11 10.71
CA ASP A 97 8.95 9.24 9.67
C ASP A 97 9.82 7.98 9.49
N LYS A 98 9.48 7.14 8.53
CA LYS A 98 10.20 5.87 8.29
C LYS A 98 11.68 6.08 7.90
N TYR A 99 12.01 7.19 7.24
CA TYR A 99 13.38 7.49 6.82
C TYR A 99 14.19 8.02 7.99
N ASP A 100 13.60 8.91 8.82
CA ASP A 100 14.23 9.38 10.05
C ASP A 100 14.53 8.20 11.01
N VAL A 101 13.63 7.19 11.04
CA VAL A 101 13.80 5.97 11.85
C VAL A 101 14.95 5.12 11.35
N GLU A 102 15.05 4.92 10.03
CA GLU A 102 16.16 4.19 9.39
C GLU A 102 17.50 4.91 9.62
N GLU A 103 17.55 6.23 9.46
CA GLU A 103 18.75 7.04 9.66
C GLU A 103 19.26 6.99 11.10
N GLN A 104 18.34 6.96 12.06
CA GLN A 104 18.68 6.86 13.50
C GLN A 104 18.89 5.42 13.98
N ASN A 105 18.89 4.44 13.09
CA ASN A 105 19.00 3.00 13.41
C ASN A 105 17.98 2.53 14.47
N LEU A 106 16.78 3.11 14.48
CA LEU A 106 15.70 2.70 15.36
C LEU A 106 14.91 1.55 14.75
N ILE A 107 14.41 0.66 15.59
CA ILE A 107 13.60 -0.48 15.14
C ILE A 107 12.15 -0.07 15.06
N LYS A 108 11.60 -0.10 13.84
CA LYS A 108 10.17 0.09 13.59
C LYS A 108 9.44 -1.24 13.64
N ILE A 109 8.38 -1.29 14.45
CA ILE A 109 7.45 -2.42 14.51
C ILE A 109 6.14 -1.98 13.88
N ASP A 110 5.65 -2.72 12.88
CA ASP A 110 4.36 -2.46 12.25
C ASP A 110 3.27 -3.34 12.86
N LEU A 111 2.35 -2.74 13.61
CA LEU A 111 1.14 -3.38 14.10
C LEU A 111 -0.04 -2.94 13.26
N LEU A 112 -0.48 -3.80 12.38
CA LEU A 112 -1.59 -3.53 11.47
C LEU A 112 -2.83 -4.30 11.90
N CYS A 113 -3.97 -3.61 11.96
CA CYS A 113 -5.25 -4.25 12.19
C CYS A 113 -5.66 -5.06 10.94
N ASN A 114 -5.98 -6.33 11.16
CA ASN A 114 -6.55 -7.18 10.12
C ASN A 114 -8.06 -7.33 10.36
N ARG A 115 -8.87 -6.71 9.49
CA ARG A 115 -10.33 -6.72 9.63
C ARG A 115 -10.90 -8.14 9.53
N GLY A 116 -10.40 -8.97 8.62
CA GLY A 116 -10.87 -10.34 8.46
C GLY A 116 -10.61 -11.17 9.71
N LEU A 117 -9.43 -11.03 10.30
CA LEU A 117 -9.09 -11.70 11.55
C LEU A 117 -9.95 -11.19 12.72
N SER A 118 -10.23 -9.89 12.77
CA SER A 118 -11.11 -9.33 13.80
C SER A 118 -12.55 -9.89 13.67
N GLN A 119 -13.07 -9.99 12.45
CA GLN A 119 -14.38 -10.60 12.21
C GLN A 119 -14.39 -12.08 12.61
N LEU A 120 -13.33 -12.82 12.30
CA LEU A 120 -13.23 -14.22 12.67
C LEU A 120 -13.25 -14.40 14.20
N TRP A 121 -12.53 -13.57 14.95
CA TRP A 121 -12.52 -13.62 16.40
C TRP A 121 -13.82 -13.18 17.07
N GLU A 122 -14.61 -12.35 16.42
CA GLU A 122 -15.97 -12.03 16.88
C GLU A 122 -16.94 -13.22 16.71
N LEU A 123 -16.66 -14.11 15.75
CA LEU A 123 -17.48 -15.27 15.45
C LEU A 123 -17.04 -16.54 16.21
N SER A 124 -15.76 -16.66 16.53
CA SER A 124 -15.19 -17.87 17.12
C SER A 124 -13.86 -17.60 17.82
N ASP A 125 -13.68 -18.17 19.01
CA ASP A 125 -12.41 -18.14 19.74
C ASP A 125 -11.39 -19.19 19.25
N ARG A 126 -11.73 -19.93 18.19
CA ARG A 126 -10.88 -20.97 17.63
C ARG A 126 -9.58 -20.36 17.08
N PRO A 127 -8.38 -20.90 17.42
CA PRO A 127 -7.13 -20.46 16.84
C PRO A 127 -7.13 -20.57 15.30
N VAL A 128 -6.53 -19.62 14.62
CA VAL A 128 -6.47 -19.60 13.13
C VAL A 128 -5.82 -20.85 12.57
N ALA A 129 -4.79 -21.39 13.26
CA ALA A 129 -4.08 -22.60 12.85
C ALA A 129 -4.94 -23.87 12.87
N ASP A 130 -6.07 -23.85 13.59
CA ASP A 130 -6.95 -25.02 13.71
C ASP A 130 -8.03 -25.07 12.61
N TYR A 131 -8.13 -24.01 11.77
CA TYR A 131 -9.03 -24.05 10.63
C TYR A 131 -8.42 -24.86 9.49
N PRO A 132 -9.23 -25.64 8.74
CA PRO A 132 -8.73 -26.40 7.61
C PRO A 132 -8.25 -25.46 6.49
N VAL A 133 -7.22 -25.90 5.78
CA VAL A 133 -6.70 -25.18 4.59
C VAL A 133 -7.57 -25.41 3.36
N ASP A 134 -8.38 -26.45 3.39
CA ASP A 134 -9.38 -26.82 2.39
C ASP A 134 -10.72 -27.12 3.07
N ASP A 135 -11.79 -26.60 2.54
CA ASP A 135 -13.16 -26.84 2.99
C ASP A 135 -14.08 -26.83 1.76
N HIS A 136 -14.75 -27.95 1.52
CA HIS A 136 -15.57 -28.14 0.33
C HIS A 136 -16.77 -27.19 0.29
N LEU A 137 -17.43 -26.93 1.42
CA LEU A 137 -18.59 -26.04 1.47
C LEU A 137 -18.18 -24.59 1.27
N ALA A 138 -17.08 -24.15 1.91
CA ALA A 138 -16.51 -22.83 1.68
C ALA A 138 -16.08 -22.65 0.21
N SER A 139 -15.45 -23.68 -0.38
CA SER A 139 -15.07 -23.68 -1.79
C SER A 139 -16.30 -23.53 -2.71
N GLN A 140 -17.36 -24.29 -2.48
CA GLN A 140 -18.60 -24.17 -3.26
C GLN A 140 -19.21 -22.77 -3.17
N MET A 141 -19.28 -22.19 -1.97
CA MET A 141 -19.77 -20.83 -1.75
C MET A 141 -18.93 -19.80 -2.51
N LEU A 142 -17.60 -19.89 -2.40
CA LEU A 142 -16.67 -19.01 -3.14
C LEU A 142 -16.84 -19.15 -4.65
N CYS A 143 -16.89 -20.38 -5.17
CA CYS A 143 -17.03 -20.67 -6.59
C CYS A 143 -18.36 -20.20 -7.18
N SER A 144 -19.44 -20.19 -6.40
CA SER A 144 -20.73 -19.63 -6.80
C SER A 144 -20.74 -18.10 -6.84
N GLY A 145 -19.76 -17.45 -6.19
CA GLY A 145 -19.69 -16.01 -6.04
C GLY A 145 -20.61 -15.45 -4.94
N ASP A 146 -21.11 -16.30 -4.04
CA ASP A 146 -21.83 -15.87 -2.84
C ASP A 146 -20.83 -15.49 -1.75
N ILE A 147 -20.32 -14.27 -1.84
CA ILE A 147 -19.21 -13.75 -1.04
C ILE A 147 -19.54 -12.45 -0.32
N LEU A 148 -20.84 -12.16 -0.17
CA LEU A 148 -21.30 -11.02 0.62
C LEU A 148 -20.92 -11.20 2.10
N GLY A 149 -20.46 -10.13 2.74
CA GLY A 149 -19.98 -10.15 4.13
C GLY A 149 -18.55 -10.63 4.31
N LEU A 150 -17.93 -11.25 3.30
CA LEU A 150 -16.52 -11.66 3.41
C LEU A 150 -15.59 -10.46 3.19
N THR A 151 -14.81 -10.15 4.20
CA THR A 151 -13.85 -9.03 4.15
C THR A 151 -12.95 -9.11 2.92
N GLN A 152 -12.82 -8.00 2.20
CA GLN A 152 -12.04 -7.82 0.96
C GLN A 152 -12.58 -8.60 -0.26
N SER A 153 -13.64 -9.40 -0.13
CA SER A 153 -14.15 -10.26 -1.21
C SER A 153 -15.38 -9.70 -1.94
N GLU A 154 -16.07 -8.71 -1.38
CA GLU A 154 -17.35 -8.18 -1.90
C GLU A 154 -17.22 -7.38 -3.21
N SER A 155 -16.01 -7.02 -3.63
CA SER A 155 -15.86 -6.23 -4.84
C SER A 155 -16.26 -7.03 -6.10
N PRO A 156 -16.88 -6.38 -7.12
CA PRO A 156 -17.20 -7.05 -8.38
C PRO A 156 -16.00 -7.71 -9.05
N THR A 157 -14.81 -7.11 -8.89
CA THR A 157 -13.55 -7.65 -9.42
C THR A 157 -13.16 -8.94 -8.71
N MET A 158 -13.27 -8.98 -7.38
CA MET A 158 -12.95 -10.18 -6.61
C MET A 158 -13.94 -11.29 -6.91
N ARG A 159 -15.24 -10.99 -6.93
CA ARG A 159 -16.28 -11.95 -7.28
C ARG A 159 -16.01 -12.63 -8.63
N LYS A 160 -15.73 -11.84 -9.68
CA LYS A 160 -15.39 -12.39 -11.00
C LYS A 160 -14.10 -13.22 -10.95
N THR A 161 -13.14 -12.86 -10.11
CA THR A 161 -11.87 -13.56 -9.99
C THR A 161 -12.06 -14.92 -9.31
N VAL A 162 -12.77 -14.99 -8.18
CA VAL A 162 -13.02 -16.26 -7.49
C VAL A 162 -13.86 -17.20 -8.32
N MET A 163 -14.90 -16.70 -9.02
CA MET A 163 -15.71 -17.51 -9.94
C MET A 163 -14.89 -18.08 -11.12
N ALA A 164 -13.91 -17.32 -11.62
CA ALA A 164 -13.04 -17.80 -12.70
C ALA A 164 -11.94 -18.73 -12.21
N LEU A 165 -11.39 -18.46 -11.00
CA LEU A 165 -10.28 -19.24 -10.41
C LEU A 165 -10.78 -20.57 -9.84
N GLN A 166 -12.02 -20.63 -9.33
CA GLN A 166 -12.60 -21.80 -8.67
C GLN A 166 -11.72 -22.28 -7.51
N PRO A 167 -11.50 -21.44 -6.46
CA PRO A 167 -10.56 -21.74 -5.38
C PRO A 167 -11.04 -22.93 -4.56
N LYS A 168 -10.12 -23.85 -4.25
CA LYS A 168 -10.34 -25.03 -3.42
C LYS A 168 -9.67 -24.95 -2.06
N THR A 169 -8.64 -24.13 -1.96
CA THR A 169 -7.80 -24.00 -0.77
C THR A 169 -7.63 -22.54 -0.36
N VAL A 170 -7.14 -22.31 0.86
CA VAL A 170 -6.74 -20.98 1.34
C VAL A 170 -5.65 -20.37 0.45
N TYR A 171 -4.76 -21.21 -0.11
CA TYR A 171 -3.72 -20.75 -1.03
C TYR A 171 -4.29 -20.22 -2.34
N ASP A 172 -5.32 -20.85 -2.88
CA ASP A 172 -6.02 -20.36 -4.08
C ASP A 172 -6.70 -19.01 -3.80
N MET A 173 -7.22 -18.80 -2.57
CA MET A 173 -7.75 -17.51 -2.17
C MET A 173 -6.67 -16.44 -2.04
N GLY A 174 -5.48 -16.79 -1.56
CA GLY A 174 -4.30 -15.92 -1.58
C GLY A 174 -3.95 -15.49 -3.01
N LEU A 175 -3.96 -16.42 -3.96
CA LEU A 175 -3.76 -16.15 -5.38
C LEU A 175 -4.85 -15.23 -5.96
N ALA A 176 -6.12 -15.47 -5.61
CA ALA A 176 -7.23 -14.60 -6.02
C ALA A 176 -7.01 -13.15 -5.55
N LEU A 177 -6.59 -12.96 -4.30
CA LEU A 177 -6.24 -11.65 -3.73
C LEU A 177 -5.05 -11.00 -4.45
N ALA A 178 -4.04 -11.78 -4.81
CA ALA A 178 -2.89 -11.29 -5.57
C ALA A 178 -3.28 -10.82 -6.98
N LEU A 179 -4.14 -11.59 -7.66
CA LEU A 179 -4.59 -11.29 -9.04
C LEU A 179 -5.47 -10.04 -9.15
N ILE A 180 -6.10 -9.57 -8.07
CA ILE A 180 -6.91 -8.34 -8.10
C ILE A 180 -6.10 -7.07 -7.76
N ARG A 181 -4.85 -7.21 -7.34
CA ARG A 181 -4.00 -6.04 -7.05
C ARG A 181 -3.71 -5.24 -8.33
N PRO A 182 -3.60 -3.89 -8.25
CA PRO A 182 -3.34 -3.05 -9.41
C PRO A 182 -2.12 -3.49 -10.22
N ALA A 183 -1.03 -3.90 -9.56
CA ALA A 183 0.19 -4.37 -10.24
C ALA A 183 -0.04 -5.61 -11.13
N ALA A 184 -0.94 -6.51 -10.76
CA ALA A 184 -1.29 -7.66 -11.59
C ALA A 184 -2.30 -7.29 -12.68
N ALA A 185 -3.21 -6.34 -12.42
CA ALA A 185 -4.21 -5.88 -13.38
C ALA A 185 -3.59 -5.01 -14.48
N ASP A 186 -2.75 -4.04 -14.12
CA ASP A 186 -2.15 -3.07 -15.04
C ASP A 186 -1.15 -3.71 -16.01
N GLY A 187 -0.43 -4.74 -15.55
CA GLY A 187 0.53 -5.49 -16.40
C GLY A 187 -0.08 -6.56 -17.30
N GLY A 188 -1.41 -6.69 -17.33
CA GLY A 188 -2.08 -7.75 -18.08
C GLY A 188 -1.85 -9.17 -17.53
N ARG A 189 -1.17 -9.32 -16.40
CA ARG A 189 -0.79 -10.60 -15.79
C ARG A 189 -2.00 -11.44 -15.43
N LYS A 190 -3.05 -10.82 -14.87
CA LYS A 190 -4.32 -11.47 -14.59
C LYS A 190 -4.93 -12.10 -15.84
N ALA A 191 -4.99 -11.36 -16.95
CA ALA A 191 -5.52 -11.86 -18.21
C ALA A 191 -4.65 -12.98 -18.80
N ALA A 192 -3.33 -12.87 -18.67
CA ALA A 192 -2.39 -13.91 -19.08
C ALA A 192 -2.57 -15.19 -18.27
N TYR A 193 -2.71 -15.07 -16.95
CA TYR A 193 -2.96 -16.18 -16.03
C TYR A 193 -4.21 -16.97 -16.44
N PHE A 194 -5.35 -16.29 -16.63
CA PHE A 194 -6.58 -16.97 -17.00
C PHE A 194 -6.56 -17.56 -18.43
N ARG A 195 -5.89 -16.90 -19.38
CA ARG A 195 -5.73 -17.45 -20.74
C ARG A 195 -4.88 -18.72 -20.78
N SER A 196 -3.87 -18.81 -19.91
CA SER A 196 -3.02 -20.00 -19.81
C SER A 196 -3.64 -21.14 -18.99
N GLY A 197 -4.81 -20.91 -18.39
CA GLY A 197 -5.44 -21.86 -17.45
C GLY A 197 -4.59 -22.09 -16.20
N GLY A 198 -3.77 -21.09 -15.79
CA GLY A 198 -2.82 -21.23 -14.69
C GLY A 198 -1.61 -22.12 -15.01
N LYS A 199 -1.52 -22.61 -16.26
CA LYS A 199 -0.45 -23.48 -16.77
C LYS A 199 0.46 -22.70 -17.72
N GLY A 200 1.71 -23.09 -17.83
CA GLY A 200 2.66 -22.48 -18.76
C GLY A 200 3.93 -21.97 -18.09
N LYS A 201 4.68 -21.09 -18.77
CA LYS A 201 5.87 -20.45 -18.19
C LYS A 201 5.52 -19.82 -16.85
N ARG A 202 6.40 -20.00 -15.87
CA ARG A 202 6.27 -19.45 -14.50
C ARG A 202 5.65 -18.05 -14.51
N GLN A 203 4.44 -17.92 -13.96
CA GLN A 203 3.71 -16.65 -13.91
C GLN A 203 4.17 -15.89 -12.67
N ILE A 204 4.69 -14.69 -12.86
CA ILE A 204 5.06 -13.80 -11.75
C ILE A 204 3.82 -13.02 -11.33
N ILE A 205 3.16 -13.47 -10.28
CA ILE A 205 1.95 -12.86 -9.72
C ILE A 205 2.24 -12.16 -8.40
N THR A 206 3.05 -12.78 -7.54
CA THR A 206 3.44 -12.26 -6.22
C THR A 206 4.85 -11.66 -6.25
N ASP A 207 5.22 -10.98 -5.18
CA ASP A 207 6.60 -10.50 -4.99
C ASP A 207 7.55 -11.69 -4.79
N GLU A 208 7.08 -12.73 -4.12
CA GLU A 208 7.82 -13.98 -3.89
C GLU A 208 8.14 -14.68 -5.21
N ASP A 209 7.16 -14.80 -6.13
CA ASP A 209 7.40 -15.35 -7.47
C ASP A 209 8.52 -14.59 -8.21
N ALA A 210 8.54 -13.25 -8.06
CA ALA A 210 9.56 -12.41 -8.69
C ALA A 210 10.93 -12.62 -8.05
N ILE A 211 11.00 -12.72 -6.73
CA ILE A 211 12.24 -12.97 -5.99
C ILE A 211 12.83 -14.33 -6.38
N GLU A 212 12.02 -15.38 -6.33
CA GLU A 212 12.44 -16.71 -6.75
C GLU A 212 12.88 -16.75 -8.22
N TYR A 213 12.14 -16.09 -9.12
CA TYR A 213 12.51 -16.03 -10.53
C TYR A 213 13.87 -15.36 -10.74
N ILE A 214 14.14 -14.23 -10.04
CA ILE A 214 15.44 -13.55 -10.11
C ILE A 214 16.54 -14.43 -9.52
N SER A 215 16.32 -15.01 -8.33
CA SER A 215 17.27 -15.90 -7.67
C SER A 215 17.69 -17.05 -8.56
N ASP A 216 16.71 -17.75 -9.18
CA ASP A 216 16.96 -18.86 -10.09
C ASP A 216 17.65 -18.44 -11.39
N SER A 217 17.33 -17.25 -11.91
CA SER A 217 17.84 -16.77 -13.20
C SER A 217 19.33 -16.40 -13.18
N ILE A 218 19.79 -15.85 -12.04
CA ILE A 218 21.18 -15.38 -11.90
C ILE A 218 21.98 -16.11 -10.81
N GLY A 219 21.38 -17.10 -10.13
CA GLY A 219 22.07 -17.90 -9.11
C GLY A 219 22.44 -17.11 -7.85
N CYS A 220 21.63 -16.11 -7.45
CA CYS A 220 21.91 -15.29 -6.28
C CYS A 220 21.04 -15.71 -5.07
N SER A 221 21.38 -15.19 -3.87
CA SER A 221 20.55 -15.39 -2.68
C SER A 221 19.20 -14.67 -2.80
N MET A 222 18.21 -15.13 -2.02
CA MET A 222 16.86 -14.49 -1.97
C MET A 222 16.91 -13.03 -1.54
N ASP A 223 17.84 -12.66 -0.63
CA ASP A 223 18.03 -11.27 -0.19
C ASP A 223 18.53 -10.39 -1.34
N PHE A 224 19.49 -10.87 -2.13
CA PHE A 224 19.95 -10.17 -3.33
C PHE A 224 18.85 -10.06 -4.38
N ALA A 225 18.09 -11.11 -4.59
CA ALA A 225 16.96 -11.13 -5.50
C ALA A 225 15.89 -10.10 -5.09
N ASP A 226 15.57 -9.96 -3.79
CA ASP A 226 14.63 -8.94 -3.30
C ASP A 226 15.19 -7.51 -3.49
N ARG A 227 16.49 -7.30 -3.30
CA ARG A 227 17.14 -6.02 -3.61
C ARG A 227 16.95 -5.63 -5.08
N TYR A 228 17.16 -6.55 -6.02
CA TYR A 228 16.93 -6.34 -7.44
C TYR A 228 15.45 -6.08 -7.75
N ARG A 229 14.54 -6.90 -7.22
CA ARG A 229 13.09 -6.70 -7.37
C ARG A 229 12.65 -5.31 -6.93
N ARG A 230 13.11 -4.84 -5.77
CA ARG A 230 12.83 -3.48 -5.26
C ARG A 230 13.43 -2.40 -6.14
N GLY A 231 14.63 -2.62 -6.65
CA GLY A 231 15.31 -1.72 -7.59
C GLY A 231 14.54 -1.57 -8.90
N PHE A 232 14.10 -2.68 -9.48
CA PHE A 232 13.28 -2.70 -10.70
C PHE A 232 11.93 -2.02 -10.50
N SER A 233 11.25 -2.30 -9.39
CA SER A 233 9.97 -1.68 -9.04
C SER A 233 10.08 -0.15 -8.90
N LYS A 234 11.23 0.36 -8.46
CA LYS A 234 11.50 1.80 -8.32
C LYS A 234 12.19 2.40 -9.55
N GLN A 235 12.42 1.61 -10.59
CA GLN A 235 13.18 2.00 -11.79
C GLN A 235 14.54 2.65 -11.42
N ASN A 236 15.24 2.07 -10.44
CA ASN A 236 16.54 2.58 -9.96
C ASN A 236 17.64 2.27 -11.00
N PRO A 237 18.23 3.30 -11.66
CA PRO A 237 19.20 3.10 -12.74
C PRO A 237 20.44 2.34 -12.29
N THR A 238 20.92 2.58 -11.06
CA THR A 238 22.10 1.92 -10.51
C THR A 238 21.88 0.42 -10.37
N ILE A 239 20.74 0.02 -9.82
CA ILE A 239 20.39 -1.40 -9.63
C ILE A 239 20.13 -2.07 -10.99
N ILE A 240 19.49 -1.36 -11.93
CA ILE A 240 19.24 -1.89 -13.28
C ILE A 240 20.58 -2.14 -14.00
N ASN A 241 21.50 -1.18 -13.96
CA ASN A 241 22.82 -1.32 -14.59
C ASN A 241 23.65 -2.42 -13.94
N GLU A 242 23.62 -2.55 -12.60
CA GLU A 242 24.28 -3.64 -11.88
C GLU A 242 23.77 -5.02 -12.29
N PHE A 243 22.49 -5.14 -12.57
CA PHE A 243 21.87 -6.41 -13.02
C PHE A 243 22.18 -6.76 -14.48
N MET A 244 22.34 -5.74 -15.32
CA MET A 244 22.55 -5.90 -16.77
C MET A 244 24.03 -6.09 -17.17
N GLY A 245 24.97 -5.76 -16.28
CA GLY A 245 26.42 -5.91 -16.50
C GLY A 245 26.98 -7.17 -15.93
#